data_39163e0731e8e414c9d56445a6c36c93
#
_entry.id   39163e0731e8e414c9d56445a6c36c93
#
_cell.length_a   1.000
_cell.length_b   1.000
_cell.length_c   1.000
_cell.angle_alpha   90.00
_cell.angle_beta   90.00
_cell.angle_gamma   90.00
#
_symmetry.space_group_name_H-M   'P 1'
#
loop_
_entity.id
_entity.type
_entity.pdbx_description
1 polymer ?
#
loop_
_entity_poly.entity_id
_entity_poly.type
_entity_poly.pdbx_seq_one_letter_code
_entity_poly.pdbx_strand_id
1 'polypeptide(L)'
;MAFKKMDFVELEFTGRLKNGEIFDSNIKEDLEKLHHGHNHPIETKPFILCIGEHMFLDSIEDFLMGKDTGEYEISLSPEKAFGIRDPKMIMRIPVKIFMEQKINPVQGEVFNFDGRLAKILTVSGGRVMADFNNPLAGKDVMYKLKVKRKVDDVNEKIKAFINFLFRRDLNFEVKEKKIIVEIEPQLSQFIEIFKEKFKSLFDMEIEAREIKKKENPKKDLNSENK
;
A
#
# COMPACT_ATOMS: atom_id res chain seq x y z
N MET A 1 -11.16 20.54 15.96
CA MET A 1 -11.03 21.47 14.80
C MET A 1 -11.20 20.67 13.54
N ALA A 2 -12.10 21.12 12.65
CA ALA A 2 -12.38 20.41 11.41
C ALA A 2 -11.15 20.31 10.50
N PHE A 3 -10.87 19.11 9.98
CA PHE A 3 -9.74 18.84 9.09
C PHE A 3 -9.92 19.53 7.74
N LYS A 4 -8.80 19.93 7.17
CA LYS A 4 -8.71 20.61 5.88
C LYS A 4 -7.72 19.85 4.97
N LYS A 5 -7.76 20.18 3.69
CA LYS A 5 -6.72 19.71 2.74
C LYS A 5 -5.34 20.09 3.27
N MET A 6 -4.37 19.21 3.10
CA MET A 6 -2.99 19.28 3.59
C MET A 6 -2.83 19.10 5.12
N ASP A 7 -3.91 18.82 5.86
CA ASP A 7 -3.77 18.37 7.25
C ASP A 7 -3.28 16.92 7.29
N PHE A 8 -2.35 16.66 8.20
CA PHE A 8 -1.90 15.31 8.50
C PHE A 8 -2.68 14.76 9.69
N VAL A 9 -3.19 13.55 9.55
CA VAL A 9 -3.97 12.86 10.58
C VAL A 9 -3.44 11.46 10.81
N GLU A 10 -3.44 11.04 12.07
CA GLU A 10 -3.15 9.66 12.46
C GLU A 10 -4.45 8.88 12.52
N LEU A 11 -4.49 7.77 11.79
CA LEU A 11 -5.68 6.97 11.55
C LEU A 11 -5.45 5.50 11.91
N GLU A 12 -6.37 4.92 12.68
CA GLU A 12 -6.60 3.49 12.76
C GLU A 12 -7.79 3.14 11.87
N PHE A 13 -7.69 2.05 11.12
CA PHE A 13 -8.76 1.64 10.21
C PHE A 13 -8.88 0.13 10.07
N THR A 14 -10.08 -0.30 9.67
CA THR A 14 -10.37 -1.67 9.23
C THR A 14 -11.31 -1.62 8.04
N GLY A 15 -10.86 -2.20 6.92
CA GLY A 15 -11.65 -2.40 5.71
C GLY A 15 -12.29 -3.79 5.70
N ARG A 16 -13.61 -3.84 5.42
CA ARG A 16 -14.41 -5.07 5.38
C ARG A 16 -15.25 -5.15 4.11
N LEU A 17 -15.45 -6.37 3.64
CA LEU A 17 -16.48 -6.66 2.65
C LEU A 17 -17.87 -6.72 3.32
N LYS A 18 -18.95 -6.68 2.53
CA LYS A 18 -20.34 -6.81 3.03
C LYS A 18 -20.60 -8.09 3.84
N ASN A 19 -19.86 -9.16 3.58
CA ASN A 19 -19.96 -10.42 4.32
C ASN A 19 -19.20 -10.39 5.68
N GLY A 20 -18.60 -9.25 6.03
CA GLY A 20 -17.83 -9.06 7.27
C GLY A 20 -16.35 -9.47 7.16
N GLU A 21 -15.92 -10.05 6.05
CA GLU A 21 -14.52 -10.44 5.81
C GLU A 21 -13.62 -9.19 5.81
N ILE A 22 -12.59 -9.20 6.66
CA ILE A 22 -11.59 -8.15 6.71
C ILE A 22 -10.64 -8.35 5.53
N PHE A 23 -10.31 -7.27 4.81
CA PHE A 23 -9.32 -7.32 3.72
C PHE A 23 -8.14 -6.37 3.94
N ASP A 24 -8.29 -5.39 4.84
CA ASP A 24 -7.24 -4.43 5.16
C ASP A 24 -7.43 -3.87 6.57
N SER A 25 -6.33 -3.67 7.30
CA SER A 25 -6.34 -3.04 8.62
C SER A 25 -4.94 -2.62 9.05
N ASN A 26 -4.83 -1.63 9.95
CA ASN A 26 -3.61 -1.33 10.69
C ASN A 26 -3.78 -1.58 12.20
N ILE A 27 -4.86 -2.24 12.60
CA ILE A 27 -5.16 -2.61 13.99
C ILE A 27 -4.67 -4.04 14.22
N LYS A 28 -3.90 -4.26 15.29
CA LYS A 28 -3.24 -5.53 15.57
C LYS A 28 -4.20 -6.70 15.62
N GLU A 29 -5.30 -6.56 16.35
CA GLU A 29 -6.32 -7.61 16.55
C GLU A 29 -7.01 -8.02 15.24
N ASP A 30 -7.16 -7.08 14.31
CA ASP A 30 -7.75 -7.36 13.01
C ASP A 30 -6.72 -7.95 12.03
N LEU A 31 -5.46 -7.52 12.12
CA LEU A 31 -4.35 -8.13 11.36
C LEU A 31 -4.10 -9.58 11.78
N GLU A 32 -4.22 -9.90 13.07
CA GLU A 32 -4.12 -11.27 13.56
C GLU A 32 -5.21 -12.18 12.96
N LYS A 33 -6.42 -11.66 12.72
CA LYS A 33 -7.51 -12.38 12.04
C LYS A 33 -7.22 -12.57 10.54
N LEU A 34 -6.59 -11.60 9.88
CA LEU A 34 -6.19 -11.69 8.47
C LEU A 34 -5.09 -12.72 8.24
N HIS A 35 -4.16 -12.84 9.18
CA HIS A 35 -2.97 -13.67 9.06
C HIS A 35 -3.05 -14.98 9.85
N HIS A 36 -4.24 -15.57 9.99
CA HIS A 36 -4.40 -16.87 10.65
C HIS A 36 -3.39 -17.90 10.09
N GLY A 37 -2.41 -18.28 10.92
CA GLY A 37 -1.41 -19.31 10.59
C GLY A 37 0.02 -18.82 10.34
N HIS A 38 0.31 -17.53 10.38
CA HIS A 38 1.67 -17.02 10.30
C HIS A 38 2.22 -16.68 11.68
N ASN A 39 3.26 -17.39 12.12
CA ASN A 39 3.93 -17.23 13.43
C ASN A 39 4.92 -16.03 13.47
N HIS A 40 4.71 -14.99 12.67
CA HIS A 40 5.54 -13.80 12.75
C HIS A 40 4.89 -12.73 13.62
N PRO A 41 5.64 -12.03 14.48
CA PRO A 41 5.09 -10.91 15.24
C PRO A 41 4.58 -9.85 14.28
N ILE A 42 3.30 -9.49 14.43
CA ILE A 42 2.67 -8.43 13.63
C ILE A 42 3.04 -7.10 14.28
N GLU A 43 3.91 -6.36 13.62
CA GLU A 43 4.22 -4.98 14.00
C GLU A 43 3.22 -4.04 13.33
N THR A 44 2.48 -3.29 14.14
CA THR A 44 1.62 -2.22 13.67
C THR A 44 2.36 -0.89 13.76
N LYS A 45 2.30 -0.12 12.70
CA LYS A 45 2.82 1.25 12.70
C LYS A 45 1.65 2.23 12.62
N PRO A 46 1.75 3.40 13.29
CA PRO A 46 0.77 4.45 13.08
C PRO A 46 0.65 4.77 11.59
N PHE A 47 -0.59 4.82 11.10
CA PHE A 47 -0.86 5.24 9.73
C PHE A 47 -1.16 6.74 9.74
N ILE A 48 -0.23 7.53 9.26
CA ILE A 48 -0.37 8.97 9.13
C ILE A 48 -0.55 9.29 7.66
N LEU A 49 -1.65 9.97 7.33
CA LEU A 49 -1.93 10.42 5.97
C LEU A 49 -2.09 11.94 5.91
N CYS A 50 -1.75 12.50 4.77
CA CYS A 50 -2.02 13.89 4.42
C CYS A 50 -3.30 13.96 3.58
N ILE A 51 -4.32 14.63 4.08
CA ILE A 51 -5.62 14.73 3.39
C ILE A 51 -5.45 15.49 2.06
N GLY A 52 -5.90 14.85 0.96
CA GLY A 52 -5.83 15.38 -0.40
C GLY A 52 -4.52 15.08 -1.13
N GLU A 53 -3.69 14.17 -0.62
CA GLU A 53 -2.43 13.74 -1.23
C GLU A 53 -2.48 12.29 -1.76
N HIS A 54 -3.66 11.68 -1.84
CA HIS A 54 -3.89 10.33 -2.38
C HIS A 54 -3.07 9.26 -1.65
N MET A 55 -2.85 9.45 -0.34
CA MET A 55 -2.12 8.50 0.50
C MET A 55 -2.98 7.30 0.90
N PHE A 56 -4.30 7.46 0.82
CA PHE A 56 -5.31 6.42 1.02
C PHE A 56 -6.34 6.46 -0.11
N LEU A 57 -7.53 5.87 0.07
CA LEU A 57 -8.60 5.99 -0.92
C LEU A 57 -9.13 7.43 -0.94
N ASP A 58 -9.22 8.03 -2.11
CA ASP A 58 -9.66 9.43 -2.29
C ASP A 58 -11.00 9.68 -1.60
N SER A 59 -11.95 8.75 -1.72
CA SER A 59 -13.25 8.85 -1.06
C SER A 59 -13.18 8.89 0.46
N ILE A 60 -12.15 8.31 1.07
CA ILE A 60 -11.93 8.38 2.52
C ILE A 60 -11.30 9.72 2.88
N GLU A 61 -10.33 10.18 2.10
CA GLU A 61 -9.70 11.49 2.33
C GLU A 61 -10.73 12.62 2.18
N ASP A 62 -11.59 12.57 1.14
CA ASP A 62 -12.70 13.50 0.95
C ASP A 62 -13.70 13.45 2.09
N PHE A 63 -14.03 12.26 2.59
CA PHE A 63 -14.93 12.09 3.72
C PHE A 63 -14.39 12.70 5.01
N LEU A 64 -13.07 12.65 5.22
CA LEU A 64 -12.43 13.20 6.41
C LEU A 64 -12.37 14.75 6.38
N MET A 65 -12.46 15.39 5.22
CA MET A 65 -12.54 16.84 5.16
C MET A 65 -13.77 17.36 5.91
N GLY A 66 -13.55 18.36 6.77
CA GLY A 66 -14.60 18.94 7.62
C GLY A 66 -14.95 18.12 8.86
N LYS A 67 -14.38 16.92 9.05
CA LYS A 67 -14.52 16.12 10.27
C LYS A 67 -13.51 16.57 11.33
N ASP A 68 -13.60 15.96 12.50
CA ASP A 68 -12.67 16.13 13.61
C ASP A 68 -12.11 14.76 14.05
N THR A 69 -11.35 14.70 15.13
CA THR A 69 -10.99 13.43 15.76
C THR A 69 -12.25 12.65 16.18
N GLY A 70 -12.20 11.33 16.07
CA GLY A 70 -13.36 10.49 16.40
C GLY A 70 -13.41 9.20 15.61
N GLU A 71 -14.49 8.45 15.83
CA GLU A 71 -14.76 7.20 15.13
C GLU A 71 -15.84 7.41 14.07
N TYR A 72 -15.61 6.83 12.91
CA TYR A 72 -16.49 6.96 11.74
C TYR A 72 -16.64 5.63 11.05
N GLU A 73 -17.72 5.48 10.31
CA GLU A 73 -17.96 4.37 9.42
C GLU A 73 -18.39 4.90 8.05
N ILE A 74 -17.81 4.37 7.00
CA ILE A 74 -18.12 4.76 5.63
C ILE A 74 -18.26 3.52 4.74
N SER A 75 -19.37 3.47 4.01
CA SER A 75 -19.60 2.47 2.96
C SER A 75 -19.26 3.07 1.60
N LEU A 76 -18.48 2.36 0.82
CA LEU A 76 -18.02 2.79 -0.50
C LEU A 76 -18.51 1.80 -1.56
N SER A 77 -19.13 2.32 -2.61
CA SER A 77 -19.42 1.55 -3.83
C SER A 77 -18.11 1.21 -4.57
N PRO A 78 -18.13 0.22 -5.48
CA PRO A 78 -16.94 -0.15 -6.23
C PRO A 78 -16.24 1.04 -6.89
N GLU A 79 -16.99 1.95 -7.50
CA GLU A 79 -16.44 3.12 -8.20
C GLU A 79 -15.70 4.08 -7.27
N LYS A 80 -16.13 4.13 -6.01
CA LYS A 80 -15.54 4.99 -4.97
C LYS A 80 -14.43 4.31 -4.18
N ALA A 81 -14.18 3.01 -4.44
CA ALA A 81 -13.17 2.22 -3.74
C ALA A 81 -12.13 1.65 -4.73
N PHE A 82 -12.32 0.41 -5.17
CA PHE A 82 -11.33 -0.33 -5.96
C PHE A 82 -11.71 -0.46 -7.44
N GLY A 83 -12.69 0.32 -7.89
CA GLY A 83 -13.18 0.33 -9.26
C GLY A 83 -14.15 -0.80 -9.58
N ILE A 84 -14.81 -0.70 -10.72
CA ILE A 84 -15.64 -1.76 -11.28
C ILE A 84 -14.77 -2.86 -11.89
N ARG A 85 -15.27 -4.07 -11.90
CA ARG A 85 -14.57 -5.19 -12.56
C ARG A 85 -14.64 -5.01 -14.07
N ASP A 86 -13.49 -4.98 -14.74
CA ASP A 86 -13.38 -4.87 -16.19
C ASP A 86 -13.35 -6.27 -16.83
N PRO A 87 -14.33 -6.64 -17.66
CA PRO A 87 -14.31 -7.90 -18.39
C PRO A 87 -13.11 -8.08 -19.30
N LYS A 88 -12.49 -7.00 -19.79
CA LYS A 88 -11.30 -7.04 -20.65
C LYS A 88 -10.05 -7.51 -19.89
N MET A 89 -10.07 -7.40 -18.57
CA MET A 89 -9.02 -7.91 -17.70
C MET A 89 -9.16 -9.42 -17.43
N ILE A 90 -10.21 -10.08 -17.94
CA ILE A 90 -10.38 -11.53 -17.88
C ILE A 90 -9.84 -12.13 -19.17
N MET A 91 -8.69 -12.76 -19.08
CA MET A 91 -7.96 -13.27 -20.22
C MET A 91 -8.09 -14.79 -20.35
N ARG A 92 -8.16 -15.25 -21.61
CA ARG A 92 -8.12 -16.66 -21.95
C ARG A 92 -6.69 -17.06 -22.29
N ILE A 93 -6.12 -17.97 -21.51
CA ILE A 93 -4.73 -18.43 -21.64
C ILE A 93 -4.75 -19.94 -22.00
N PRO A 94 -4.02 -20.41 -23.02
CA PRO A 94 -3.88 -21.84 -23.29
C PRO A 94 -3.23 -22.58 -22.10
N VAL A 95 -3.78 -23.72 -21.69
CA VAL A 95 -3.18 -24.57 -20.63
C VAL A 95 -1.73 -24.93 -20.95
N LYS A 96 -1.40 -25.06 -22.24
CA LYS A 96 -0.04 -25.38 -22.71
C LYS A 96 1.02 -24.45 -22.13
N ILE A 97 0.72 -23.14 -22.00
CA ILE A 97 1.66 -22.14 -21.45
C ILE A 97 2.01 -22.47 -19.98
N PHE A 98 1.05 -22.92 -19.20
CA PHE A 98 1.28 -23.37 -17.82
C PHE A 98 2.09 -24.66 -17.77
N MET A 99 1.77 -25.60 -18.64
CA MET A 99 2.47 -26.89 -18.72
C MET A 99 3.94 -26.73 -19.11
N GLU A 100 4.27 -25.82 -20.02
CA GLU A 100 5.65 -25.50 -20.42
C GLU A 100 6.46 -24.97 -19.22
N GLN A 101 5.82 -24.31 -18.29
CA GLN A 101 6.42 -23.83 -17.04
C GLN A 101 6.31 -24.83 -15.89
N LYS A 102 5.84 -26.06 -16.15
CA LYS A 102 5.59 -27.11 -15.14
C LYS A 102 4.61 -26.67 -14.04
N ILE A 103 3.67 -25.79 -14.37
CA ILE A 103 2.62 -25.31 -13.49
C ILE A 103 1.32 -26.05 -13.83
N ASN A 104 0.62 -26.55 -12.82
CA ASN A 104 -0.73 -27.07 -12.96
C ASN A 104 -1.74 -26.03 -12.46
N PRO A 105 -2.45 -25.32 -13.36
CA PRO A 105 -3.37 -24.28 -12.94
C PRO A 105 -4.61 -24.88 -12.28
N VAL A 106 -4.95 -24.41 -11.08
CA VAL A 106 -6.14 -24.87 -10.34
C VAL A 106 -7.09 -23.69 -10.16
N GLN A 107 -8.39 -23.95 -10.30
CA GLN A 107 -9.43 -22.95 -10.09
C GLN A 107 -9.35 -22.38 -8.67
N GLY A 108 -9.41 -21.04 -8.57
CA GLY A 108 -9.35 -20.30 -7.31
C GLY A 108 -7.94 -19.85 -6.92
N GLU A 109 -6.89 -20.45 -7.45
CA GLU A 109 -5.50 -20.06 -7.17
C GLU A 109 -5.14 -18.74 -7.84
N VAL A 110 -4.13 -18.07 -7.26
CA VAL A 110 -3.56 -16.81 -7.77
C VAL A 110 -2.16 -17.09 -8.28
N PHE A 111 -1.90 -16.72 -9.52
CA PHE A 111 -0.60 -16.84 -10.16
C PHE A 111 -0.02 -15.47 -10.49
N ASN A 112 1.32 -15.42 -10.48
CA ASN A 112 2.05 -14.23 -10.92
C ASN A 112 2.51 -14.41 -12.37
N PHE A 113 1.99 -13.56 -13.25
CA PHE A 113 2.35 -13.50 -14.67
C PHE A 113 3.22 -12.26 -14.89
N ASP A 114 4.53 -12.41 -14.88
CA ASP A 114 5.50 -11.32 -15.11
C ASP A 114 5.24 -10.09 -14.23
N GLY A 115 5.02 -10.31 -12.93
CA GLY A 115 4.75 -9.26 -11.95
C GLY A 115 3.26 -8.87 -11.82
N ARG A 116 2.38 -9.43 -12.64
CA ARG A 116 0.93 -9.22 -12.55
C ARG A 116 0.24 -10.45 -11.94
N LEU A 117 -0.45 -10.24 -10.84
CA LEU A 117 -1.24 -11.30 -10.21
C LEU A 117 -2.56 -11.51 -10.97
N ALA A 118 -2.94 -12.78 -11.19
CA ALA A 118 -4.23 -13.11 -11.73
C ALA A 118 -4.84 -14.32 -11.01
N LYS A 119 -6.13 -14.27 -10.74
CA LYS A 119 -6.90 -15.37 -10.16
C LYS A 119 -7.41 -16.28 -11.25
N ILE A 120 -7.21 -17.59 -11.11
CA ILE A 120 -7.76 -18.59 -12.03
C ILE A 120 -9.25 -18.78 -11.75
N LEU A 121 -10.06 -18.42 -12.73
CA LEU A 121 -11.52 -18.55 -12.63
C LEU A 121 -12.00 -19.94 -13.02
N THR A 122 -11.48 -20.47 -14.13
CA THR A 122 -11.83 -21.80 -14.61
C THR A 122 -10.67 -22.43 -15.39
N VAL A 123 -10.60 -23.76 -15.38
CA VAL A 123 -9.70 -24.56 -16.21
C VAL A 123 -10.57 -25.57 -16.95
N SER A 124 -10.73 -25.42 -18.25
CA SER A 124 -11.59 -26.32 -19.06
C SER A 124 -11.21 -26.27 -20.54
N GLY A 125 -11.37 -27.40 -21.23
CA GLY A 125 -11.20 -27.48 -22.69
C GLY A 125 -9.83 -27.02 -23.19
N GLY A 126 -8.75 -27.28 -22.43
CA GLY A 126 -7.40 -26.85 -22.80
C GLY A 126 -7.15 -25.32 -22.60
N ARG A 127 -8.03 -24.65 -21.90
CA ARG A 127 -7.97 -23.20 -21.66
C ARG A 127 -8.12 -22.86 -20.19
N VAL A 128 -7.45 -21.79 -19.76
CA VAL A 128 -7.54 -21.19 -18.42
C VAL A 128 -8.14 -19.81 -18.58
N MET A 129 -9.18 -19.51 -17.81
CA MET A 129 -9.67 -18.14 -17.66
C MET A 129 -8.98 -17.52 -16.45
N ALA A 130 -8.14 -16.51 -16.68
CA ALA A 130 -7.40 -15.80 -15.66
C ALA A 130 -7.92 -14.37 -15.53
N ASP A 131 -8.21 -13.94 -14.30
CA ASP A 131 -8.75 -12.63 -13.97
C ASP A 131 -7.65 -11.75 -13.38
N PHE A 132 -7.26 -10.71 -14.10
CA PHE A 132 -6.24 -9.73 -13.72
C PHE A 132 -6.82 -8.49 -13.02
N ASN A 133 -8.12 -8.47 -12.76
CA ASN A 133 -8.72 -7.38 -11.98
C ASN A 133 -8.18 -7.36 -10.55
N ASN A 134 -8.24 -6.18 -9.92
CA ASN A 134 -8.05 -6.10 -8.47
C ASN A 134 -9.04 -7.06 -7.77
N PRO A 135 -8.60 -7.86 -6.79
CA PRO A 135 -9.47 -8.80 -6.07
C PRO A 135 -10.71 -8.15 -5.41
N LEU A 136 -10.64 -6.85 -5.15
CA LEU A 136 -11.73 -6.07 -4.56
C LEU A 136 -12.56 -5.30 -5.61
N ALA A 137 -12.18 -5.31 -6.88
CA ALA A 137 -12.95 -4.66 -7.94
C ALA A 137 -14.36 -5.23 -8.04
N GLY A 138 -15.35 -4.35 -8.19
CA GLY A 138 -16.77 -4.69 -8.26
C GLY A 138 -17.41 -5.04 -6.91
N LYS A 139 -16.69 -4.87 -5.80
CA LYS A 139 -17.22 -5.14 -4.45
C LYS A 139 -17.49 -3.84 -3.70
N ASP A 140 -18.63 -3.77 -3.02
CA ASP A 140 -18.85 -2.76 -2.00
C ASP A 140 -17.99 -3.07 -0.78
N VAL A 141 -17.39 -2.04 -0.21
CA VAL A 141 -16.56 -2.14 0.98
C VAL A 141 -17.02 -1.18 2.06
N MET A 142 -16.70 -1.52 3.29
CA MET A 142 -16.99 -0.71 4.45
C MET A 142 -15.70 -0.50 5.22
N TYR A 143 -15.43 0.75 5.57
CA TYR A 143 -14.30 1.12 6.42
C TYR A 143 -14.79 1.65 7.75
N LYS A 144 -14.28 1.06 8.83
CA LYS A 144 -14.32 1.65 10.16
C LYS A 144 -13.02 2.44 10.36
N LEU A 145 -13.16 3.72 10.67
CA LEU A 145 -12.08 4.67 10.81
C LEU A 145 -12.06 5.23 12.23
N LYS A 146 -10.87 5.36 12.81
CA LYS A 146 -10.67 6.06 14.07
C LYS A 146 -9.56 7.08 13.92
N VAL A 147 -9.94 8.34 13.80
CA VAL A 147 -8.98 9.44 13.73
C VAL A 147 -8.51 9.77 15.13
N LYS A 148 -7.25 9.44 15.43
CA LYS A 148 -6.64 9.57 16.76
C LYS A 148 -6.30 11.02 17.10
N ARG A 149 -5.66 11.69 16.15
CA ARG A 149 -5.18 13.07 16.32
C ARG A 149 -4.86 13.71 14.98
N LYS A 150 -4.85 15.02 14.97
CA LYS A 150 -4.12 15.79 13.97
C LYS A 150 -2.63 15.75 14.31
N VAL A 151 -1.80 15.53 13.31
CA VAL A 151 -0.35 15.48 13.46
C VAL A 151 0.21 16.88 13.22
N ASP A 152 0.84 17.45 14.23
CA ASP A 152 1.43 18.79 14.14
C ASP A 152 2.95 18.73 13.99
N ASP A 153 3.60 17.70 14.52
CA ASP A 153 5.06 17.53 14.43
C ASP A 153 5.51 17.37 12.96
N VAL A 154 6.43 18.25 12.56
CA VAL A 154 6.90 18.32 11.18
C VAL A 154 7.71 17.09 10.78
N ASN A 155 8.47 16.50 11.71
CA ASN A 155 9.28 15.32 11.42
C ASN A 155 8.40 14.08 11.22
N GLU A 156 7.31 13.95 12.02
CA GLU A 156 6.32 12.88 11.82
C GLU A 156 5.65 13.00 10.45
N LYS A 157 5.26 14.19 10.04
CA LYS A 157 4.66 14.47 8.73
C LYS A 157 5.61 14.11 7.59
N ILE A 158 6.86 14.58 7.65
CA ILE A 158 7.89 14.30 6.65
C ILE A 158 8.14 12.80 6.55
N LYS A 159 8.31 12.12 7.70
CA LYS A 159 8.52 10.67 7.76
C LYS A 159 7.38 9.91 7.10
N ALA A 160 6.13 10.24 7.44
CA ALA A 160 4.96 9.59 6.87
C ALA A 160 4.89 9.78 5.35
N PHE A 161 5.18 11.00 4.87
CA PHE A 161 5.14 11.32 3.45
C PHE A 161 6.28 10.65 2.67
N ILE A 162 7.49 10.60 3.22
CA ILE A 162 8.62 9.85 2.65
C ILE A 162 8.27 8.35 2.56
N ASN A 163 7.73 7.77 3.63
CA ASN A 163 7.32 6.37 3.63
C ASN A 163 6.25 6.07 2.57
N PHE A 164 5.32 6.97 2.37
CA PHE A 164 4.31 6.85 1.32
C PHE A 164 4.93 6.84 -0.07
N LEU A 165 5.82 7.79 -0.37
CA LEU A 165 6.43 7.93 -1.69
C LEU A 165 7.39 6.79 -2.04
N PHE A 166 8.25 6.41 -1.10
CA PHE A 166 9.32 5.43 -1.34
C PHE A 166 8.99 4.01 -0.88
N ARG A 167 7.82 3.80 -0.22
CA ARG A 167 7.37 2.51 0.32
C ARG A 167 8.36 1.85 1.26
N ARG A 168 9.20 2.64 1.92
CA ARG A 168 10.18 2.21 2.91
C ARG A 168 10.60 3.34 3.84
N ASP A 169 11.10 2.96 5.03
CA ASP A 169 11.69 3.92 5.95
C ASP A 169 13.03 4.42 5.39
N LEU A 170 13.19 5.73 5.24
CA LEU A 170 14.44 6.39 4.89
C LEU A 170 14.85 7.32 6.03
N ASN A 171 16.16 7.37 6.30
CA ASN A 171 16.69 8.36 7.22
C ASN A 171 16.65 9.73 6.56
N PHE A 172 16.30 10.72 7.33
CA PHE A 172 16.33 12.12 6.89
C PHE A 172 16.74 13.04 8.03
N GLU A 173 17.22 14.21 7.66
CA GLU A 173 17.60 15.27 8.57
C GLU A 173 16.94 16.58 8.10
N VAL A 174 16.38 17.34 9.03
CA VAL A 174 15.85 18.67 8.74
C VAL A 174 16.85 19.72 9.23
N LYS A 175 17.37 20.51 8.31
CA LYS A 175 18.28 21.62 8.61
C LYS A 175 17.75 22.89 7.98
N GLU A 176 17.50 23.92 8.78
CA GLU A 176 16.93 25.18 8.34
C GLU A 176 15.62 24.94 7.54
N LYS A 177 15.63 25.22 6.23
CA LYS A 177 14.50 24.98 5.30
C LYS A 177 14.77 23.84 4.31
N LYS A 178 15.61 22.86 4.69
CA LYS A 178 15.98 21.72 3.86
C LYS A 178 15.72 20.41 4.55
N ILE A 179 15.18 19.47 3.80
CA ILE A 179 15.00 18.07 4.19
C ILE A 179 16.05 17.26 3.40
N ILE A 180 17.02 16.72 4.10
CA ILE A 180 18.12 15.95 3.51
C ILE A 180 17.80 14.46 3.72
N VAL A 181 17.50 13.74 2.65
CA VAL A 181 17.11 12.32 2.70
C VAL A 181 18.29 11.43 2.31
N GLU A 182 18.61 10.45 3.14
CA GLU A 182 19.62 9.43 2.84
C GLU A 182 19.02 8.36 1.92
N ILE A 183 19.54 8.31 0.68
CA ILE A 183 18.96 7.46 -0.37
C ILE A 183 20.05 6.88 -1.28
N GLU A 184 19.77 5.70 -1.87
CA GLU A 184 20.66 5.07 -2.84
C GLU A 184 20.77 5.90 -4.12
N PRO A 185 21.94 5.94 -4.79
CA PRO A 185 22.14 6.76 -5.98
C PRO A 185 21.12 6.53 -7.09
N GLN A 186 20.65 5.29 -7.26
CA GLN A 186 19.68 4.93 -8.31
C GLN A 186 18.29 5.58 -8.06
N LEU A 187 18.01 5.99 -6.83
CA LEU A 187 16.74 6.60 -6.44
C LEU A 187 16.86 8.10 -6.21
N SER A 188 18.08 8.67 -6.21
CA SER A 188 18.30 10.10 -5.96
C SER A 188 17.57 10.97 -7.00
N GLN A 189 17.49 10.52 -8.24
CA GLN A 189 16.76 11.21 -9.30
C GLN A 189 15.25 11.40 -9.01
N PHE A 190 14.65 10.50 -8.21
CA PHE A 190 13.24 10.65 -7.86
C PHE A 190 12.98 11.79 -6.88
N ILE A 191 13.99 12.21 -6.11
CA ILE A 191 13.89 13.37 -5.21
C ILE A 191 13.55 14.64 -6.00
N GLU A 192 14.13 14.81 -7.20
CA GLU A 192 13.87 15.95 -8.06
C GLU A 192 12.38 16.07 -8.44
N ILE A 193 11.74 14.93 -8.71
CA ILE A 193 10.32 14.88 -9.10
C ILE A 193 9.41 15.38 -7.96
N PHE A 194 9.82 15.19 -6.71
CA PHE A 194 9.01 15.54 -5.56
C PHE A 194 9.32 16.91 -4.94
N LYS A 195 10.31 17.66 -5.46
CA LYS A 195 10.72 18.97 -4.90
C LYS A 195 9.54 19.93 -4.71
N GLU A 196 8.76 20.14 -5.76
CA GLU A 196 7.60 21.04 -5.72
C GLU A 196 6.57 20.59 -4.68
N LYS A 197 6.37 19.28 -4.54
CA LYS A 197 5.44 18.71 -3.57
C LYS A 197 5.90 18.98 -2.13
N PHE A 198 7.18 18.74 -1.82
CA PHE A 198 7.74 19.04 -0.50
C PHE A 198 7.71 20.53 -0.19
N LYS A 199 8.01 21.36 -1.19
CA LYS A 199 7.90 22.83 -1.06
C LYS A 199 6.47 23.26 -0.71
N SER A 200 5.48 22.69 -1.39
CA SER A 200 4.06 22.99 -1.16
C SER A 200 3.57 22.54 0.22
N LEU A 201 3.97 21.33 0.68
CA LEU A 201 3.48 20.75 1.93
C LEU A 201 4.18 21.27 3.18
N PHE A 202 5.50 21.54 3.08
CA PHE A 202 6.34 21.81 4.25
C PHE A 202 7.01 23.19 4.21
N ASP A 203 6.92 23.94 3.11
CA ASP A 203 7.71 25.15 2.83
C ASP A 203 9.23 24.90 2.95
N MET A 204 9.67 23.67 2.60
CA MET A 204 11.05 23.22 2.66
C MET A 204 11.47 22.61 1.33
N GLU A 205 12.78 22.72 1.03
CA GLU A 205 13.38 22.02 -0.11
C GLU A 205 13.80 20.60 0.30
N ILE A 206 13.66 19.63 -0.60
CA ILE A 206 14.16 18.27 -0.38
C ILE A 206 15.43 18.05 -1.20
N GLU A 207 16.44 17.45 -0.59
CA GLU A 207 17.73 17.12 -1.21
C GLU A 207 18.10 15.65 -0.90
N ALA A 208 18.75 14.99 -1.85
CA ALA A 208 19.30 13.66 -1.67
C ALA A 208 20.70 13.73 -1.09
N ARG A 209 20.97 12.93 -0.05
CA ARG A 209 22.32 12.54 0.36
C ARG A 209 22.53 11.10 -0.06
N GLU A 210 23.37 10.88 -1.06
CA GLU A 210 23.62 9.52 -1.55
C GLU A 210 24.40 8.69 -0.54
N ILE A 211 23.89 7.50 -0.23
CA ILE A 211 24.55 6.51 0.62
C ILE A 211 24.94 5.31 -0.22
N LYS A 212 26.17 4.81 -0.02
CA LYS A 212 26.59 3.53 -0.61
C LYS A 212 25.79 2.39 0.02
N LYS A 213 25.24 1.51 -0.81
CA LYS A 213 24.58 0.29 -0.34
C LYS A 213 25.56 -0.48 0.57
N LYS A 214 25.19 -0.72 1.83
CA LYS A 214 25.90 -1.72 2.62
C LYS A 214 25.66 -3.05 1.91
N GLU A 215 26.71 -3.63 1.30
CA GLU A 215 26.66 -4.99 0.80
C GLU A 215 26.29 -5.89 1.99
N ASN A 216 25.10 -6.49 1.93
CA ASN A 216 24.81 -7.61 2.82
C ASN A 216 25.82 -8.70 2.51
N PRO A 217 26.62 -9.19 3.48
CA PRO A 217 27.49 -10.32 3.23
C PRO A 217 26.60 -11.46 2.75
N LYS A 218 26.87 -11.95 1.54
CA LYS A 218 26.25 -13.16 1.01
C LYS A 218 26.44 -14.23 2.08
N LYS A 219 25.35 -14.75 2.65
CA LYS A 219 25.41 -16.00 3.39
C LYS A 219 25.86 -17.05 2.37
N ASP A 220 27.11 -17.45 2.47
CA ASP A 220 27.64 -18.59 1.76
C ASP A 220 26.83 -19.83 2.20
N LEU A 221 25.91 -20.23 1.38
CA LEU A 221 25.22 -21.51 1.41
C LEU A 221 26.11 -22.54 0.70
N ASN A 222 27.29 -22.79 1.26
CA ASN A 222 28.11 -23.92 0.84
C ASN A 222 29.02 -24.35 2.00
N SER A 223 28.49 -25.16 2.86
CA SER A 223 29.28 -26.18 3.59
C SER A 223 28.32 -26.98 4.46
N GLU A 224 27.89 -28.12 3.95
CA GLU A 224 27.75 -29.36 4.69
C GLU A 224 27.13 -30.43 3.78
N ASN A 225 27.97 -31.02 2.95
CA ASN A 225 27.81 -32.38 2.50
C ASN A 225 29.14 -33.05 2.64
N LYS A 226 29.33 -33.76 3.77
CA LYS A 226 30.18 -34.94 3.91
C LYS A 226 29.49 -35.93 4.81
#